data_fd62f14e466b30dceea4de6f6cb6bae8
#
_entry.id   fd62f14e466b30dceea4de6f6cb6bae8
#
_cell.length_a   1.000
_cell.length_b   1.000
_cell.length_c   1.000
_cell.angle_alpha   90.00
_cell.angle_beta   90.00
_cell.angle_gamma   90.00
#
_symmetry.space_group_name_H-M   'P 1'
#
loop_
_entity.id
_entity.type
_entity.pdbx_description
1 polymer ?
#
loop_
_entity_poly.entity_id
_entity_poly.type
_entity_poly.pdbx_seq_one_letter_code
_entity_poly.pdbx_strand_id
1 'polypeptide(L)'
;MRIYRLLIFFLIIFTICLKAGAQPVQNVDSIVNAKNAVSDTTPPKREFRGVWIATVENIDWPSKPGLPVSEQKQEMIDRLNAHQRQGINEVMFQVRPAADAFYAKSREPWSKWLTGKQGRAPEPAYDPLEFAINEAHKRGMELHAWFNPYRATNDGKFSLLAPSHITRIKPEWFFTYGGIKLFNPGIPEVRDYIVKVFLDVVDNYDIDGVHLDDYFYPYQIDGQRIDDAQTFATYGAGYQDIRDWRRHNVDTLIEMLSDSIQAHKPRVKFGISPFGVWRNIDRDPEGSNTRAGQTNYDDLY
;
A
#
# COMPACT_ATOMS: atom_id res chain seq x y z
N MET A 1 58.02 45.82 22.61
CA MET A 1 57.88 44.36 22.59
C MET A 1 56.41 43.82 22.37
N ARG A 2 55.36 44.62 22.60
CA ARG A 2 53.95 44.21 22.38
C ARG A 2 53.44 44.34 20.91
N ILE A 3 54.01 45.27 20.14
CA ILE A 3 53.57 45.56 18.77
C ILE A 3 54.04 44.47 17.77
N TYR A 4 55.23 43.91 17.96
CA TYR A 4 55.74 42.83 17.11
C TYR A 4 55.00 41.51 17.24
N ARG A 5 54.39 41.24 18.42
CA ARG A 5 53.58 40.01 18.60
C ARG A 5 52.21 40.08 17.90
N LEU A 6 51.64 41.28 17.73
CA LEU A 6 50.38 41.46 17.03
C LEU A 6 50.54 41.31 15.51
N LEU A 7 51.67 41.81 14.97
CA LEU A 7 51.97 41.71 13.54
C LEU A 7 52.25 40.26 13.09
N ILE A 8 52.92 39.47 13.93
CA ILE A 8 53.16 38.05 13.64
C ILE A 8 51.84 37.25 13.69
N PHE A 9 50.90 37.60 14.57
CA PHE A 9 49.60 36.92 14.66
C PHE A 9 48.70 37.24 13.44
N PHE A 10 48.72 38.45 12.92
CA PHE A 10 48.05 38.80 11.69
C PHE A 10 48.65 38.17 10.43
N LEU A 11 49.95 38.00 10.38
CA LEU A 11 50.62 37.34 9.25
C LEU A 11 50.33 35.83 9.23
N ILE A 12 50.22 35.17 10.38
CA ILE A 12 49.86 33.75 10.47
C ILE A 12 48.41 33.52 10.08
N ILE A 13 47.47 34.40 10.48
CA ILE A 13 46.08 34.29 10.09
C ILE A 13 45.88 34.53 8.58
N PHE A 14 46.63 35.45 7.99
CA PHE A 14 46.60 35.70 6.54
C PHE A 14 47.17 34.53 5.72
N THR A 15 48.18 33.82 6.25
CA THR A 15 48.76 32.64 5.58
C THR A 15 47.89 31.39 5.72
N ILE A 16 47.05 31.31 6.76
CA ILE A 16 46.08 30.22 6.93
C ILE A 16 44.88 30.41 6.02
N CYS A 17 44.44 31.64 5.80
CA CYS A 17 43.32 31.93 4.87
C CYS A 17 43.72 31.73 3.38
N LEU A 18 45.00 31.76 3.03
CA LEU A 18 45.46 31.51 1.65
C LEU A 18 45.70 30.03 1.34
N LYS A 19 45.58 29.14 2.34
CA LYS A 19 45.59 27.69 2.17
C LYS A 19 44.23 26.98 2.29
N ALA A 20 43.16 27.74 2.37
CA ALA A 20 41.84 27.20 2.05
C ALA A 20 41.83 26.98 0.52
N GLY A 21 42.37 25.84 0.12
CA GLY A 21 42.43 25.42 -1.26
C GLY A 21 41.01 25.49 -1.87
N ALA A 22 40.91 26.19 -2.99
CA ALA A 22 39.77 26.09 -3.83
C ALA A 22 39.48 24.60 -4.07
N GLN A 23 38.39 24.10 -3.58
CA GLN A 23 37.90 22.78 -3.97
C GLN A 23 37.84 22.77 -5.49
N PRO A 24 38.38 21.74 -6.16
CA PRO A 24 38.23 21.67 -7.60
C PRO A 24 36.75 21.77 -7.91
N VAL A 25 36.41 22.78 -8.71
CA VAL A 25 35.06 22.94 -9.26
C VAL A 25 34.74 21.59 -9.89
N GLN A 26 33.78 20.86 -9.30
CA GLN A 26 33.29 19.61 -9.89
C GLN A 26 32.97 19.92 -11.35
N ASN A 27 33.52 19.13 -12.19
CA ASN A 27 33.58 19.26 -13.63
C ASN A 27 32.26 19.83 -14.19
N VAL A 28 32.28 21.10 -14.58
CA VAL A 28 31.13 21.81 -15.16
C VAL A 28 30.63 21.06 -16.40
N ASP A 29 31.52 20.32 -17.06
CA ASP A 29 31.21 19.46 -18.21
C ASP A 29 30.28 18.30 -17.86
N SER A 30 30.30 17.80 -16.61
CA SER A 30 29.36 16.75 -16.17
C SER A 30 27.94 17.32 -15.95
N ILE A 31 27.84 18.57 -15.51
CA ILE A 31 26.55 19.26 -15.32
C ILE A 31 25.99 19.72 -16.68
N VAL A 32 26.87 20.16 -17.59
CA VAL A 32 26.48 20.53 -18.96
C VAL A 32 26.06 19.30 -19.76
N ASN A 33 26.76 18.16 -19.60
CA ASN A 33 26.40 16.91 -20.24
C ASN A 33 25.09 16.31 -19.68
N ALA A 34 24.80 16.50 -18.38
CA ALA A 34 23.49 16.13 -17.81
C ALA A 34 22.34 17.01 -18.34
N LYS A 35 22.62 18.29 -18.66
CA LYS A 35 21.63 19.17 -19.29
C LYS A 35 21.47 18.94 -20.80
N ASN A 36 22.47 18.36 -21.44
CA ASN A 36 22.47 17.99 -22.86
C ASN A 36 22.10 16.53 -23.10
N ALA A 37 21.77 15.76 -22.05
CA ALA A 37 21.01 14.55 -22.26
C ALA A 37 19.71 14.96 -22.96
N VAL A 38 19.66 14.77 -24.27
CA VAL A 38 18.44 14.91 -25.06
C VAL A 38 17.44 14.01 -24.37
N SER A 39 16.51 14.60 -23.63
CA SER A 39 15.39 13.83 -23.12
C SER A 39 14.74 13.24 -24.36
N ASP A 40 14.77 11.92 -24.47
CA ASP A 40 14.00 11.25 -25.51
C ASP A 40 12.53 11.65 -25.28
N THR A 41 12.08 12.63 -26.02
CA THR A 41 10.71 13.14 -25.96
C THR A 41 9.74 12.27 -26.74
N THR A 42 10.24 11.16 -27.31
CA THR A 42 9.36 10.19 -27.97
C THR A 42 8.45 9.59 -26.93
N PRO A 43 7.12 9.75 -27.04
CA PRO A 43 6.21 9.17 -26.07
C PRO A 43 6.44 7.64 -26.00
N PRO A 44 6.41 7.03 -24.82
CA PRO A 44 6.55 5.60 -24.69
C PRO A 44 5.47 4.90 -25.53
N LYS A 45 5.83 3.83 -26.21
CA LYS A 45 4.88 3.03 -27.02
C LYS A 45 3.77 2.42 -26.18
N ARG A 46 4.04 2.20 -24.92
CA ARG A 46 3.09 1.72 -23.89
C ARG A 46 3.34 2.53 -22.61
N GLU A 47 2.29 2.99 -22.00
CA GLU A 47 2.32 3.81 -20.79
C GLU A 47 1.23 3.34 -19.83
N PHE A 48 1.60 3.15 -18.58
CA PHE A 48 0.67 2.91 -17.49
C PHE A 48 0.03 4.23 -17.10
N ARG A 49 -1.28 4.34 -17.28
CA ARG A 49 -2.08 5.48 -16.83
C ARG A 49 -3.20 4.96 -15.96
N GLY A 50 -2.86 4.75 -14.70
CA GLY A 50 -3.73 4.15 -13.71
C GLY A 50 -4.52 5.17 -12.90
N VAL A 51 -5.69 4.75 -12.41
CA VAL A 51 -6.51 5.47 -11.44
C VAL A 51 -7.01 4.52 -10.36
N TRP A 52 -7.08 5.02 -9.11
CA TRP A 52 -7.67 4.28 -8.01
C TRP A 52 -9.16 4.63 -7.87
N ILE A 53 -9.98 3.61 -7.57
CA ILE A 53 -11.37 3.74 -7.16
C ILE A 53 -11.50 3.09 -5.78
N ALA A 54 -11.52 3.91 -4.74
CA ALA A 54 -11.61 3.47 -3.35
C ALA A 54 -13.06 3.22 -2.93
N THR A 55 -13.29 2.10 -2.26
CA THR A 55 -14.61 1.72 -1.73
C THR A 55 -14.73 1.91 -0.23
N VAL A 56 -13.59 1.96 0.48
CA VAL A 56 -13.56 2.23 1.92
C VAL A 56 -14.27 3.53 2.23
N GLU A 57 -15.17 3.50 3.21
CA GLU A 57 -15.92 4.69 3.65
C GLU A 57 -16.68 5.41 2.52
N ASN A 58 -16.92 4.73 1.40
CA ASN A 58 -17.56 5.30 0.21
C ASN A 58 -16.84 6.54 -0.34
N ILE A 59 -15.49 6.54 -0.28
CA ILE A 59 -14.67 7.66 -0.76
C ILE A 59 -14.97 7.93 -2.23
N ASP A 60 -14.89 6.90 -3.07
CA ASP A 60 -15.16 7.05 -4.50
C ASP A 60 -16.43 6.32 -4.93
N TRP A 61 -16.58 5.04 -4.57
CA TRP A 61 -17.69 4.22 -5.04
C TRP A 61 -18.07 3.13 -4.02
N PRO A 62 -19.40 2.82 -3.88
CA PRO A 62 -20.53 3.64 -4.32
C PRO A 62 -20.56 4.95 -3.51
N SER A 63 -21.22 6.00 -3.99
CA SER A 63 -21.23 7.33 -3.37
C SER A 63 -21.81 7.36 -1.94
N LYS A 64 -22.60 6.36 -1.59
CA LYS A 64 -23.12 6.09 -0.23
C LYS A 64 -23.55 4.63 -0.08
N PRO A 65 -23.55 4.10 1.14
CA PRO A 65 -23.99 2.73 1.37
C PRO A 65 -25.49 2.57 1.10
N GLY A 66 -25.87 1.41 0.54
CA GLY A 66 -27.28 1.05 0.32
C GLY A 66 -27.97 1.76 -0.84
N LEU A 67 -27.21 2.31 -1.79
CA LEU A 67 -27.77 2.76 -3.06
C LEU A 67 -28.47 1.62 -3.79
N PRO A 68 -29.57 1.91 -4.55
CA PRO A 68 -30.13 0.95 -5.50
C PRO A 68 -29.06 0.39 -6.44
N VAL A 69 -29.15 -0.88 -6.78
CA VAL A 69 -28.19 -1.55 -7.68
C VAL A 69 -28.06 -0.84 -9.04
N SER A 70 -29.18 -0.31 -9.56
CA SER A 70 -29.14 0.49 -10.80
C SER A 70 -28.29 1.75 -10.69
N GLU A 71 -28.34 2.44 -9.56
CA GLU A 71 -27.54 3.64 -9.30
C GLU A 71 -26.06 3.26 -9.09
N GLN A 72 -25.77 2.20 -8.32
CA GLN A 72 -24.40 1.70 -8.15
C GLN A 72 -23.76 1.38 -9.51
N LYS A 73 -24.48 0.69 -10.39
CA LYS A 73 -24.02 0.38 -11.74
C LYS A 73 -23.80 1.63 -12.58
N GLN A 74 -24.74 2.58 -12.53
CA GLN A 74 -24.64 3.82 -13.31
C GLN A 74 -23.46 4.66 -12.85
N GLU A 75 -23.24 4.80 -11.55
CA GLU A 75 -22.06 5.51 -11.02
C GLU A 75 -20.74 4.89 -11.50
N MET A 76 -20.63 3.55 -11.51
CA MET A 76 -19.42 2.88 -12.03
C MET A 76 -19.23 3.16 -13.53
N ILE A 77 -20.29 3.06 -14.32
CA ILE A 77 -20.27 3.38 -15.76
C ILE A 77 -19.80 4.83 -15.99
N ASP A 78 -20.36 5.78 -15.24
CA ASP A 78 -20.03 7.21 -15.41
C ASP A 78 -18.58 7.52 -15.04
N ARG A 79 -18.05 6.89 -13.98
CA ARG A 79 -16.64 6.99 -13.59
C ARG A 79 -15.73 6.43 -14.68
N LEU A 80 -15.99 5.20 -15.15
CA LEU A 80 -15.17 4.59 -16.19
C LEU A 80 -15.24 5.37 -17.51
N ASN A 81 -16.39 5.94 -17.87
CA ASN A 81 -16.51 6.85 -19.02
C ASN A 81 -15.68 8.12 -18.85
N ALA A 82 -15.67 8.70 -17.64
CA ALA A 82 -14.87 9.88 -17.35
C ALA A 82 -13.36 9.58 -17.45
N HIS A 83 -12.92 8.47 -16.89
CA HIS A 83 -11.51 8.03 -16.94
C HIS A 83 -11.08 7.70 -18.39
N GLN A 84 -11.92 7.02 -19.17
CA GLN A 84 -11.63 6.76 -20.57
C GLN A 84 -11.40 8.05 -21.37
N ARG A 85 -12.23 9.07 -21.17
CA ARG A 85 -12.05 10.40 -21.83
C ARG A 85 -10.74 11.09 -21.43
N GLN A 86 -10.19 10.78 -20.25
CA GLN A 86 -8.90 11.29 -19.77
C GLN A 86 -7.71 10.45 -20.24
N GLY A 87 -7.96 9.39 -21.00
CA GLY A 87 -6.93 8.50 -21.51
C GLY A 87 -6.40 7.49 -20.48
N ILE A 88 -7.09 7.28 -19.35
CA ILE A 88 -6.78 6.22 -18.39
C ILE A 88 -6.96 4.87 -19.04
N ASN A 89 -6.05 3.94 -18.80
CA ASN A 89 -6.05 2.60 -19.36
C ASN A 89 -6.00 1.48 -18.32
N GLU A 90 -5.84 1.82 -17.05
CA GLU A 90 -5.78 0.86 -15.94
C GLU A 90 -6.54 1.39 -14.72
N VAL A 91 -7.36 0.54 -14.09
CA VAL A 91 -8.19 0.89 -12.93
C VAL A 91 -7.85 -0.02 -11.77
N MET A 92 -7.38 0.54 -10.64
CA MET A 92 -7.22 -0.15 -9.36
C MET A 92 -8.51 -0.02 -8.58
N PHE A 93 -9.36 -1.05 -8.65
CA PHE A 93 -10.65 -1.08 -7.97
C PHE A 93 -10.53 -1.76 -6.61
N GLN A 94 -10.82 -1.04 -5.52
CA GLN A 94 -10.75 -1.58 -4.16
C GLN A 94 -11.87 -2.59 -3.90
N VAL A 95 -11.53 -3.87 -3.93
CA VAL A 95 -12.48 -4.98 -3.78
C VAL A 95 -12.55 -5.50 -2.35
N ARG A 96 -11.50 -5.24 -1.54
CA ARG A 96 -11.37 -5.67 -0.15
C ARG A 96 -10.71 -4.57 0.69
N PRO A 97 -11.48 -3.58 1.17
CA PRO A 97 -10.96 -2.49 2.01
C PRO A 97 -10.62 -2.93 3.43
N ALA A 98 -11.26 -3.99 3.92
CA ALA A 98 -11.04 -4.64 5.21
C ALA A 98 -11.29 -6.15 5.03
N ALA A 99 -11.58 -6.90 6.10
CA ALA A 99 -12.00 -8.30 5.99
C ALA A 99 -13.48 -8.41 5.57
N ASP A 100 -13.85 -7.73 4.48
CA ASP A 100 -15.16 -7.77 3.83
C ASP A 100 -15.01 -7.51 2.31
N ALA A 101 -16.00 -7.87 1.52
CA ALA A 101 -15.88 -7.99 0.09
C ALA A 101 -16.90 -7.17 -0.70
N PHE A 102 -16.46 -6.72 -1.90
CA PHE A 102 -17.29 -6.15 -2.96
C PHE A 102 -17.45 -7.13 -4.13
N TYR A 103 -17.40 -8.44 -3.85
CA TYR A 103 -17.56 -9.50 -4.85
C TYR A 103 -18.26 -10.73 -4.26
N ALA A 104 -18.97 -11.47 -5.11
CA ALA A 104 -19.86 -12.53 -4.65
C ALA A 104 -19.13 -13.81 -4.22
N LYS A 105 -18.02 -14.16 -4.90
CA LYS A 105 -17.29 -15.42 -4.66
C LYS A 105 -16.24 -15.24 -3.58
N SER A 106 -16.66 -14.70 -2.42
CA SER A 106 -15.79 -14.38 -1.29
C SER A 106 -16.06 -15.29 -0.11
N ARG A 107 -14.98 -15.68 0.60
CA ARG A 107 -15.07 -16.30 1.93
C ARG A 107 -15.35 -15.30 3.05
N GLU A 108 -15.25 -14.00 2.77
CA GLU A 108 -15.50 -12.91 3.68
C GLU A 108 -16.89 -12.31 3.44
N PRO A 109 -17.55 -11.69 4.44
CA PRO A 109 -18.88 -11.14 4.28
C PRO A 109 -18.94 -9.96 3.32
N TRP A 110 -20.10 -9.70 2.70
CA TRP A 110 -20.34 -8.50 1.94
C TRP A 110 -20.03 -7.24 2.76
N SER A 111 -19.40 -6.25 2.14
CA SER A 111 -19.08 -4.99 2.80
C SER A 111 -20.32 -4.18 3.17
N LYS A 112 -20.29 -3.56 4.36
CA LYS A 112 -21.34 -2.61 4.76
C LYS A 112 -21.40 -1.38 3.86
N TRP A 113 -20.29 -1.01 3.24
CA TRP A 113 -20.20 0.14 2.37
C TRP A 113 -20.97 -0.05 1.05
N LEU A 114 -21.24 -1.30 0.66
CA LEU A 114 -22.04 -1.63 -0.50
C LEU A 114 -23.55 -1.53 -0.20
N THR A 115 -24.00 -2.19 0.88
CA THR A 115 -25.44 -2.40 1.12
C THR A 115 -25.96 -1.74 2.39
N GLY A 116 -25.11 -1.03 3.13
CA GLY A 116 -25.43 -0.41 4.42
C GLY A 116 -25.41 -1.39 5.61
N LYS A 117 -25.25 -2.69 5.37
CA LYS A 117 -25.16 -3.72 6.41
C LYS A 117 -24.19 -4.82 6.00
N GLN A 118 -23.15 -5.05 6.81
CA GLN A 118 -22.17 -6.10 6.53
C GLN A 118 -22.84 -7.49 6.48
N GLY A 119 -22.45 -8.29 5.52
CA GLY A 119 -22.97 -9.64 5.27
C GLY A 119 -24.28 -9.68 4.47
N ARG A 120 -24.89 -8.52 4.16
CA ARG A 120 -26.07 -8.46 3.30
C ARG A 120 -25.67 -8.32 1.84
N ALA A 121 -26.11 -9.26 1.00
CA ALA A 121 -25.91 -9.18 -0.45
C ALA A 121 -26.68 -8.00 -1.08
N PRO A 122 -26.23 -7.49 -2.26
CA PRO A 122 -27.03 -6.54 -3.03
C PRO A 122 -28.34 -7.13 -3.50
N GLU A 123 -29.40 -6.29 -3.58
CA GLU A 123 -30.72 -6.66 -4.07
C GLU A 123 -31.23 -5.60 -5.07
N PRO A 124 -31.54 -5.98 -6.32
CA PRO A 124 -31.40 -7.31 -6.91
C PRO A 124 -29.94 -7.80 -6.94
N ALA A 125 -29.76 -9.12 -6.93
CA ALA A 125 -28.44 -9.73 -6.89
C ALA A 125 -27.59 -9.35 -8.09
N TYR A 126 -26.35 -8.92 -7.84
CA TYR A 126 -25.30 -8.73 -8.84
C TYR A 126 -23.92 -8.86 -8.19
N ASP A 127 -22.91 -9.08 -8.99
CA ASP A 127 -21.52 -9.07 -8.56
C ASP A 127 -20.84 -7.77 -8.98
N PRO A 128 -20.49 -6.89 -8.00
CA PRO A 128 -19.84 -5.61 -8.31
C PRO A 128 -18.52 -5.73 -9.04
N LEU A 129 -17.68 -6.72 -8.66
CA LEU A 129 -16.38 -6.91 -9.29
C LEU A 129 -16.54 -7.41 -10.73
N GLU A 130 -17.33 -8.45 -10.96
CA GLU A 130 -17.59 -8.94 -12.32
C GLU A 130 -18.19 -7.84 -13.22
N PHE A 131 -19.10 -7.04 -12.69
CA PHE A 131 -19.67 -5.90 -13.40
C PHE A 131 -18.59 -4.86 -13.74
N ALA A 132 -17.74 -4.48 -12.79
CA ALA A 132 -16.69 -3.49 -13.01
C ALA A 132 -15.65 -3.99 -14.04
N ILE A 133 -15.25 -5.26 -13.99
CA ILE A 133 -14.35 -5.89 -14.98
C ILE A 133 -14.94 -5.77 -16.39
N ASN A 134 -16.19 -6.22 -16.56
CA ASN A 134 -16.87 -6.18 -17.86
C ASN A 134 -16.96 -4.75 -18.41
N GLU A 135 -17.28 -3.78 -17.55
CA GLU A 135 -17.38 -2.38 -17.98
C GLU A 135 -16.00 -1.74 -18.27
N ALA A 136 -14.94 -2.10 -17.53
CA ALA A 136 -13.58 -1.67 -17.82
C ALA A 136 -13.10 -2.24 -19.17
N HIS A 137 -13.24 -3.55 -19.37
CA HIS A 137 -12.81 -4.23 -20.59
C HIS A 137 -13.54 -3.72 -21.85
N LYS A 138 -14.84 -3.41 -21.78
CA LYS A 138 -15.59 -2.75 -22.88
C LYS A 138 -14.97 -1.42 -23.30
N ARG A 139 -14.22 -0.76 -22.43
CA ARG A 139 -13.54 0.53 -22.68
C ARG A 139 -12.07 0.39 -23.02
N GLY A 140 -11.56 -0.84 -23.12
CA GLY A 140 -10.15 -1.14 -23.35
C GLY A 140 -9.27 -0.80 -22.14
N MET A 141 -9.83 -0.83 -20.93
CA MET A 141 -9.10 -0.63 -19.67
C MET A 141 -8.85 -1.97 -19.00
N GLU A 142 -7.66 -2.14 -18.42
CA GLU A 142 -7.39 -3.22 -17.47
C GLU A 142 -8.06 -2.90 -16.11
N LEU A 143 -8.49 -3.95 -15.40
CA LEU A 143 -8.94 -3.84 -14.03
C LEU A 143 -8.06 -4.66 -13.11
N HIS A 144 -7.44 -3.97 -12.15
CA HIS A 144 -6.64 -4.56 -11.08
C HIS A 144 -7.46 -4.58 -9.79
N ALA A 145 -7.62 -5.73 -9.19
CA ALA A 145 -8.29 -5.88 -7.90
C ALA A 145 -7.37 -5.36 -6.79
N TRP A 146 -7.79 -4.30 -6.10
CA TRP A 146 -7.04 -3.70 -5.01
C TRP A 146 -7.52 -4.23 -3.67
N PHE A 147 -6.58 -4.74 -2.88
CA PHE A 147 -6.80 -5.29 -1.54
C PHE A 147 -6.01 -4.52 -0.49
N ASN A 148 -6.60 -4.34 0.69
CA ASN A 148 -5.81 -4.13 1.90
C ASN A 148 -5.63 -5.48 2.62
N PRO A 149 -4.40 -6.00 2.80
CA PRO A 149 -4.21 -7.36 3.29
C PRO A 149 -4.54 -7.53 4.78
N TYR A 150 -4.20 -6.54 5.62
CA TYR A 150 -4.21 -6.72 7.07
C TYR A 150 -5.32 -6.01 7.82
N ARG A 151 -5.99 -5.03 7.22
CA ARG A 151 -7.11 -4.35 7.87
C ARG A 151 -8.29 -5.31 8.01
N ALA A 152 -8.76 -5.53 9.25
CA ALA A 152 -9.92 -6.36 9.51
C ALA A 152 -11.18 -5.52 9.79
N THR A 153 -11.05 -4.34 10.37
CA THR A 153 -12.17 -3.41 10.59
C THR A 153 -11.77 -1.98 10.27
N ASN A 154 -12.77 -1.14 9.92
CA ASN A 154 -12.53 0.28 9.64
C ASN A 154 -12.84 1.18 10.87
N ASP A 155 -13.54 0.64 11.85
CA ASP A 155 -13.93 1.34 13.09
C ASP A 155 -14.02 0.37 14.27
N GLY A 156 -14.20 0.93 15.48
CA GLY A 156 -14.35 0.17 16.73
C GLY A 156 -15.74 -0.44 16.97
N LYS A 157 -16.66 -0.41 15.99
CA LYS A 157 -18.04 -0.91 16.14
C LYS A 157 -18.12 -2.42 15.94
N PHE A 158 -17.36 -3.17 16.69
CA PHE A 158 -17.23 -4.63 16.53
C PHE A 158 -18.54 -5.39 16.73
N SER A 159 -19.50 -4.85 17.47
CA SER A 159 -20.83 -5.44 17.66
C SER A 159 -21.65 -5.49 16.37
N LEU A 160 -21.38 -4.61 15.41
CA LEU A 160 -22.10 -4.51 14.14
C LEU A 160 -21.53 -5.45 13.05
N LEU A 161 -20.42 -6.13 13.32
CA LEU A 161 -19.83 -7.07 12.38
C LEU A 161 -20.76 -8.27 12.14
N ALA A 162 -20.77 -8.77 10.92
CA ALA A 162 -21.53 -9.97 10.57
C ALA A 162 -21.11 -11.18 11.43
N PRO A 163 -22.02 -12.12 11.76
CA PRO A 163 -21.64 -13.32 12.50
C PRO A 163 -20.54 -14.15 11.83
N SER A 164 -20.50 -14.14 10.51
CA SER A 164 -19.46 -14.82 9.70
C SER A 164 -18.16 -14.04 9.57
N HIS A 165 -18.03 -12.87 10.18
CA HIS A 165 -16.79 -12.08 10.08
C HIS A 165 -15.64 -12.80 10.78
N ILE A 166 -14.48 -12.84 10.13
CA ILE A 166 -13.32 -13.62 10.58
C ILE A 166 -12.85 -13.24 11.99
N THR A 167 -13.01 -11.97 12.41
CA THR A 167 -12.68 -11.54 13.79
C THR A 167 -13.56 -12.17 14.87
N ARG A 168 -14.73 -12.72 14.49
CA ARG A 168 -15.60 -13.49 15.40
C ARG A 168 -15.27 -14.97 15.41
N ILE A 169 -14.74 -15.48 14.30
CA ILE A 169 -14.45 -16.91 14.11
C ILE A 169 -13.06 -17.23 14.66
N LYS A 170 -12.09 -16.30 14.46
CA LYS A 170 -10.68 -16.44 14.82
C LYS A 170 -10.18 -15.21 15.56
N PRO A 171 -10.75 -14.87 16.73
CA PRO A 171 -10.37 -13.64 17.45
C PRO A 171 -8.87 -13.58 17.82
N GLU A 172 -8.21 -14.72 17.95
CA GLU A 172 -6.78 -14.85 18.25
C GLU A 172 -5.86 -14.41 17.10
N TRP A 173 -6.38 -14.21 15.89
CA TRP A 173 -5.61 -13.78 14.74
C TRP A 173 -5.38 -12.28 14.67
N PHE A 174 -5.92 -11.51 15.63
CA PHE A 174 -5.97 -10.06 15.55
C PHE A 174 -5.40 -9.40 16.80
N PHE A 175 -4.76 -8.27 16.58
CA PHE A 175 -4.56 -7.28 17.63
C PHE A 175 -5.43 -6.05 17.38
N THR A 176 -5.63 -5.23 18.44
CA THR A 176 -6.33 -3.95 18.33
C THR A 176 -5.31 -2.83 18.39
N TYR A 177 -5.36 -1.92 17.42
CA TYR A 177 -4.48 -0.78 17.35
C TYR A 177 -5.22 0.41 16.72
N GLY A 178 -5.09 1.62 17.27
CA GLY A 178 -5.84 2.78 16.80
C GLY A 178 -7.37 2.60 16.86
N GLY A 179 -7.86 1.73 17.73
CA GLY A 179 -9.31 1.45 17.86
C GLY A 179 -9.88 0.51 16.81
N ILE A 180 -9.07 -0.03 15.90
CA ILE A 180 -9.47 -1.00 14.88
C ILE A 180 -8.78 -2.35 15.09
N LYS A 181 -9.35 -3.40 14.53
CA LYS A 181 -8.71 -4.73 14.48
C LYS A 181 -7.89 -4.87 13.20
N LEU A 182 -6.68 -5.38 13.37
CA LEU A 182 -5.74 -5.73 12.31
C LEU A 182 -5.37 -7.19 12.43
N PHE A 183 -5.26 -7.89 11.31
CA PHE A 183 -4.63 -9.20 11.30
C PHE A 183 -3.19 -9.09 11.81
N ASN A 184 -2.76 -10.08 12.56
CA ASN A 184 -1.37 -10.16 13.02
C ASN A 184 -0.50 -10.85 11.96
N PRO A 185 0.38 -10.10 11.25
CA PRO A 185 1.16 -10.66 10.16
C PRO A 185 2.16 -11.74 10.60
N GLY A 186 2.49 -11.74 11.89
CA GLY A 186 3.40 -12.70 12.49
C GLY A 186 2.85 -14.12 12.66
N ILE A 187 1.55 -14.30 12.48
CA ILE A 187 0.89 -15.62 12.57
C ILE A 187 0.89 -16.29 11.19
N PRO A 188 1.54 -17.46 11.02
CA PRO A 188 1.60 -18.15 9.73
C PRO A 188 0.23 -18.44 9.12
N GLU A 189 -0.73 -18.89 9.93
CA GLU A 189 -2.09 -19.21 9.49
C GLU A 189 -2.86 -17.97 8.97
N VAL A 190 -2.50 -16.79 9.44
CA VAL A 190 -3.04 -15.52 8.93
C VAL A 190 -2.54 -15.26 7.52
N ARG A 191 -1.26 -15.47 7.24
CA ARG A 191 -0.71 -15.31 5.89
C ARG A 191 -1.35 -16.30 4.92
N ASP A 192 -1.49 -17.58 5.32
CA ASP A 192 -2.17 -18.60 4.53
C ASP A 192 -3.64 -18.24 4.23
N TYR A 193 -4.33 -17.68 5.20
CA TYR A 193 -5.71 -17.22 5.03
C TYR A 193 -5.80 -16.07 4.03
N ILE A 194 -4.92 -15.07 4.16
CA ILE A 194 -4.87 -13.92 3.26
C ILE A 194 -4.60 -14.38 1.83
N VAL A 195 -3.63 -15.26 1.60
CA VAL A 195 -3.38 -15.83 0.27
C VAL A 195 -4.65 -16.45 -0.32
N LYS A 196 -5.38 -17.23 0.46
CA LYS A 196 -6.65 -17.83 0.01
C LYS A 196 -7.71 -16.80 -0.35
N VAL A 197 -7.78 -15.67 0.38
CA VAL A 197 -8.70 -14.56 0.05
C VAL A 197 -8.37 -13.95 -1.30
N PHE A 198 -7.09 -13.77 -1.61
CA PHE A 198 -6.66 -13.26 -2.91
C PHE A 198 -6.93 -14.24 -4.03
N LEU A 199 -6.68 -15.53 -3.80
CA LEU A 199 -6.96 -16.59 -4.76
C LEU A 199 -8.46 -16.75 -5.05
N ASP A 200 -9.35 -16.44 -4.12
CA ASP A 200 -10.79 -16.38 -4.40
C ASP A 200 -11.09 -15.42 -5.56
N VAL A 201 -10.36 -14.32 -5.68
CA VAL A 201 -10.53 -13.37 -6.79
C VAL A 201 -9.74 -13.82 -8.01
N VAL A 202 -8.47 -14.20 -7.86
CA VAL A 202 -7.62 -14.64 -8.97
C VAL A 202 -8.26 -15.79 -9.75
N ASP A 203 -8.78 -16.78 -9.05
CA ASP A 203 -9.35 -17.98 -9.70
C ASP A 203 -10.70 -17.75 -10.35
N ASN A 204 -11.52 -16.87 -9.77
CA ASN A 204 -12.93 -16.76 -10.12
C ASN A 204 -13.28 -15.56 -11.01
N TYR A 205 -12.36 -14.60 -11.20
CA TYR A 205 -12.63 -13.36 -11.93
C TYR A 205 -11.59 -13.11 -13.02
N ASP A 206 -11.99 -12.46 -14.10
CA ASP A 206 -11.12 -12.13 -15.22
C ASP A 206 -10.40 -10.79 -14.99
N ILE A 207 -9.74 -10.68 -13.84
CA ILE A 207 -8.91 -9.52 -13.49
C ILE A 207 -7.59 -9.54 -14.29
N ASP A 208 -7.05 -8.34 -14.56
CA ASP A 208 -5.76 -8.16 -15.24
C ASP A 208 -4.61 -8.04 -14.24
N GLY A 209 -4.91 -7.66 -13.01
CA GLY A 209 -3.92 -7.51 -11.95
C GLY A 209 -4.49 -7.60 -10.54
N VAL A 210 -3.57 -7.82 -9.60
CA VAL A 210 -3.77 -7.68 -8.16
C VAL A 210 -2.94 -6.51 -7.69
N HIS A 211 -3.51 -5.64 -6.85
CA HIS A 211 -2.85 -4.45 -6.33
C HIS A 211 -2.94 -4.38 -4.81
N LEU A 212 -1.83 -4.01 -4.17
CA LEU A 212 -1.76 -3.66 -2.77
C LEU A 212 -1.45 -2.17 -2.61
N ASP A 213 -2.02 -1.55 -1.57
CA ASP A 213 -1.66 -0.21 -1.11
C ASP A 213 -0.40 -0.22 -0.20
N ASP A 214 -0.25 0.80 0.62
CA ASP A 214 0.85 0.96 1.57
C ASP A 214 0.47 0.56 3.01
N TYR A 215 -0.68 -0.10 3.21
CA TYR A 215 -1.16 -0.49 4.54
C TYR A 215 -0.81 -1.96 4.87
N PHE A 216 0.37 -2.16 5.47
CA PHE A 216 0.80 -3.45 6.02
C PHE A 216 0.70 -3.46 7.56
N TYR A 217 1.79 -3.23 8.28
CA TYR A 217 1.69 -2.89 9.70
C TYR A 217 1.07 -1.49 9.88
N PRO A 218 0.40 -1.20 11.02
CA PRO A 218 -0.24 0.10 11.22
C PRO A 218 0.78 1.22 11.38
N TYR A 219 0.44 2.41 10.88
CA TYR A 219 1.21 3.63 11.14
C TYR A 219 1.30 3.92 12.63
N GLN A 220 2.46 4.40 13.06
CA GLN A 220 2.72 4.67 14.46
C GLN A 220 1.76 5.72 15.03
N ILE A 221 1.14 5.38 16.17
CA ILE A 221 0.33 6.28 16.99
C ILE A 221 1.07 6.53 18.29
N ASP A 222 1.32 7.80 18.62
CA ASP A 222 2.04 8.19 19.83
C ASP A 222 1.42 7.55 21.07
N GLY A 223 2.25 6.92 21.90
CA GLY A 223 1.83 6.24 23.12
C GLY A 223 1.18 4.87 22.92
N GLN A 224 0.98 4.40 21.69
CA GLN A 224 0.50 3.04 21.42
C GLN A 224 1.64 2.12 20.97
N ARG A 225 1.50 0.84 21.29
CA ARG A 225 2.40 -0.22 20.82
C ARG A 225 1.58 -1.30 20.14
N ILE A 226 2.15 -1.92 19.13
CA ILE A 226 1.57 -3.09 18.47
C ILE A 226 1.64 -4.25 19.47
N ASP A 227 0.52 -4.92 19.70
CA ASP A 227 0.41 -6.03 20.65
C ASP A 227 0.72 -7.37 19.95
N ASP A 228 1.98 -7.54 19.59
CA ASP A 228 2.49 -8.74 18.92
C ASP A 228 3.69 -9.40 19.63
N ALA A 229 4.04 -8.93 20.83
CA ALA A 229 5.18 -9.46 21.59
C ALA A 229 5.07 -10.96 21.87
N GLN A 230 3.86 -11.46 22.19
CA GLN A 230 3.64 -12.89 22.41
C GLN A 230 3.79 -13.69 21.11
N THR A 231 3.36 -13.14 19.99
CA THR A 231 3.53 -13.75 18.65
C THR A 231 5.00 -13.79 18.29
N PHE A 232 5.75 -12.73 18.55
CA PHE A 232 7.20 -12.71 18.37
C PHE A 232 7.90 -13.76 19.22
N ALA A 233 7.52 -13.92 20.49
CA ALA A 233 8.07 -14.97 21.35
C ALA A 233 7.81 -16.38 20.81
N THR A 234 6.69 -16.58 20.10
CA THR A 234 6.31 -17.88 19.53
C THR A 234 6.95 -18.16 18.18
N TYR A 235 6.97 -17.17 17.29
CA TYR A 235 7.35 -17.35 15.87
C TYR A 235 8.60 -16.55 15.46
N GLY A 236 9.19 -15.76 16.35
CA GLY A 236 10.34 -14.91 16.04
C GLY A 236 11.70 -15.59 16.22
N ALA A 237 11.75 -16.91 16.32
CA ALA A 237 13.02 -17.63 16.47
C ALA A 237 14.01 -17.28 15.36
N GLY A 238 15.24 -16.87 15.74
CA GLY A 238 16.28 -16.44 14.81
C GLY A 238 16.38 -14.93 14.62
N TYR A 239 15.38 -14.14 15.09
CA TYR A 239 15.42 -12.69 15.06
C TYR A 239 15.77 -12.12 16.43
N GLN A 240 16.72 -11.17 16.46
CA GLN A 240 17.07 -10.44 17.69
C GLN A 240 16.24 -9.16 17.85
N ASP A 241 15.78 -8.59 16.75
CA ASP A 241 14.96 -7.37 16.70
C ASP A 241 13.56 -7.71 16.15
N ILE A 242 12.52 -7.35 16.91
CA ILE A 242 11.12 -7.56 16.52
C ILE A 242 10.78 -6.82 15.21
N ARG A 243 11.46 -5.71 14.90
CA ARG A 243 11.23 -4.93 13.67
C ARG A 243 11.74 -5.68 12.44
N ASP A 244 12.87 -6.40 12.55
CA ASP A 244 13.39 -7.24 11.46
C ASP A 244 12.44 -8.42 11.20
N TRP A 245 11.88 -8.99 12.26
CA TRP A 245 10.87 -10.03 12.16
C TRP A 245 9.56 -9.53 11.54
N ARG A 246 9.11 -8.31 11.87
CA ARG A 246 7.91 -7.70 11.27
C ARG A 246 8.10 -7.47 9.77
N ARG A 247 9.25 -6.94 9.35
CA ARG A 247 9.58 -6.81 7.92
C ARG A 247 9.53 -8.14 7.20
N HIS A 248 10.20 -9.14 7.74
CA HIS A 248 10.19 -10.49 7.18
C HIS A 248 8.76 -11.07 7.04
N ASN A 249 7.86 -10.81 7.98
CA ASN A 249 6.48 -11.28 7.88
C ASN A 249 5.74 -10.66 6.70
N VAL A 250 5.99 -9.38 6.39
CA VAL A 250 5.42 -8.71 5.22
C VAL A 250 6.04 -9.26 3.95
N ASP A 251 7.38 -9.35 3.89
CA ASP A 251 8.10 -9.91 2.74
C ASP A 251 7.61 -11.33 2.42
N THR A 252 7.45 -12.17 3.45
CA THR A 252 6.92 -13.53 3.30
C THR A 252 5.51 -13.54 2.70
N LEU A 253 4.61 -12.66 3.14
CA LEU A 253 3.27 -12.59 2.53
C LEU A 253 3.35 -12.16 1.07
N ILE A 254 4.18 -11.16 0.76
CA ILE A 254 4.37 -10.67 -0.61
C ILE A 254 4.89 -11.79 -1.52
N GLU A 255 5.90 -12.53 -1.07
CA GLU A 255 6.44 -13.70 -1.78
C GLU A 255 5.35 -14.76 -2.00
N MET A 256 4.64 -15.15 -0.95
CA MET A 256 3.55 -16.14 -1.03
C MET A 256 2.46 -15.71 -2.02
N LEU A 257 2.09 -14.43 -2.04
CA LEU A 257 1.11 -13.88 -2.97
C LEU A 257 1.64 -13.91 -4.40
N SER A 258 2.86 -13.44 -4.63
CA SER A 258 3.51 -13.45 -5.94
C SER A 258 3.54 -14.86 -6.52
N ASP A 259 4.06 -15.82 -5.76
CA ASP A 259 4.20 -17.21 -6.19
C ASP A 259 2.83 -17.86 -6.46
N SER A 260 1.85 -17.62 -5.58
CA SER A 260 0.52 -18.17 -5.72
C SER A 260 -0.21 -17.60 -6.96
N ILE A 261 -0.14 -16.28 -7.18
CA ILE A 261 -0.74 -15.63 -8.35
C ILE A 261 -0.09 -16.17 -9.62
N GLN A 262 1.24 -16.25 -9.64
CA GLN A 262 1.99 -16.76 -10.79
C GLN A 262 1.67 -18.22 -11.10
N ALA A 263 1.49 -19.04 -10.05
CA ALA A 263 1.14 -20.45 -10.21
C ALA A 263 -0.29 -20.67 -10.72
N HIS A 264 -1.26 -19.84 -10.29
CA HIS A 264 -2.67 -19.97 -10.64
C HIS A 264 -3.03 -19.29 -11.97
N LYS A 265 -2.58 -18.04 -12.16
CA LYS A 265 -2.84 -17.24 -13.36
C LYS A 265 -1.63 -16.39 -13.75
N PRO A 266 -0.65 -16.93 -14.49
CA PRO A 266 0.61 -16.24 -14.83
C PRO A 266 0.44 -14.90 -15.58
N ARG A 267 -0.71 -14.68 -16.21
CA ARG A 267 -1.02 -13.42 -16.92
C ARG A 267 -1.45 -12.29 -16.01
N VAL A 268 -1.88 -12.58 -14.78
CA VAL A 268 -2.33 -11.57 -13.81
C VAL A 268 -1.12 -10.85 -13.25
N LYS A 269 -1.09 -9.54 -13.44
CA LYS A 269 -0.05 -8.67 -12.89
C LYS A 269 -0.15 -8.63 -11.37
N PHE A 270 0.98 -8.49 -10.69
CA PHE A 270 1.01 -8.23 -9.26
C PHE A 270 1.77 -6.94 -8.99
N GLY A 271 1.14 -5.99 -8.32
CA GLY A 271 1.69 -4.68 -8.04
C GLY A 271 1.46 -4.22 -6.61
N ILE A 272 2.37 -3.40 -6.12
CA ILE A 272 2.31 -2.77 -4.81
C ILE A 272 2.63 -1.30 -4.99
N SER A 273 1.89 -0.43 -4.28
CA SER A 273 2.21 0.99 -4.16
C SER A 273 2.72 1.27 -2.74
N PRO A 274 3.98 0.95 -2.46
CA PRO A 274 4.56 1.14 -1.13
C PRO A 274 4.78 2.61 -0.83
N PHE A 275 5.03 2.92 0.43
CA PHE A 275 5.45 4.27 0.83
C PHE A 275 6.74 4.66 0.09
N GLY A 276 6.85 5.92 -0.36
CA GLY A 276 8.00 6.41 -1.12
C GLY A 276 9.30 6.60 -0.32
N VAL A 277 9.43 5.96 0.82
CA VAL A 277 10.58 6.02 1.73
C VAL A 277 11.07 4.61 1.98
N TRP A 278 12.26 4.29 1.53
CA TRP A 278 12.79 2.92 1.65
C TRP A 278 13.51 2.66 2.98
N ARG A 279 14.07 3.67 3.66
CA ARG A 279 14.73 3.58 4.98
C ARG A 279 14.75 4.90 5.73
N ASN A 280 14.93 4.80 7.05
CA ASN A 280 15.18 5.93 7.93
C ASN A 280 16.66 6.31 7.96
N ILE A 281 16.94 7.63 8.15
CA ILE A 281 18.30 8.18 8.19
C ILE A 281 19.12 7.67 9.39
N ASP A 282 18.47 7.33 10.49
CA ASP A 282 19.14 6.78 11.68
C ASP A 282 19.63 5.35 11.50
N ARG A 283 19.18 4.66 10.45
CA ARG A 283 19.63 3.31 10.09
C ARG A 283 20.46 3.28 8.80
N ASP A 284 20.29 4.27 7.97
CA ASP A 284 21.01 4.41 6.71
C ASP A 284 21.24 5.89 6.43
N PRO A 285 22.52 6.34 6.26
CA PRO A 285 22.83 7.75 6.01
C PRO A 285 22.15 8.34 4.76
N GLU A 286 21.76 7.49 3.80
CA GLU A 286 21.00 7.88 2.61
C GLU A 286 19.49 7.81 2.83
N GLY A 287 19.04 7.43 4.02
CA GLY A 287 17.63 7.30 4.38
C GLY A 287 16.94 8.64 4.54
N SER A 288 15.61 8.59 4.68
CA SER A 288 14.77 9.78 4.85
C SER A 288 14.78 10.28 6.29
N ASN A 289 14.80 11.60 6.46
CA ASN A 289 14.55 12.26 7.75
C ASN A 289 13.12 12.80 7.89
N THR A 290 12.25 12.48 6.95
CA THR A 290 10.83 12.85 7.04
C THR A 290 10.16 12.10 8.18
N ARG A 291 9.05 12.66 8.72
CA ARG A 291 8.26 11.99 9.75
C ARG A 291 7.79 10.59 9.28
N ALA A 292 7.37 10.47 8.03
CA ALA A 292 6.98 9.20 7.45
C ALA A 292 8.14 8.19 7.47
N GLY A 293 9.33 8.60 7.01
CA GLY A 293 10.52 7.77 7.04
C GLY A 293 10.97 7.39 8.45
N GLN A 294 10.78 8.28 9.43
CA GLN A 294 11.18 8.03 10.82
C GLN A 294 10.23 7.10 11.59
N THR A 295 8.94 7.08 11.23
CA THR A 295 7.92 6.43 12.05
C THR A 295 7.29 5.20 11.40
N ASN A 296 7.32 5.08 10.07
CA ASN A 296 6.54 4.07 9.38
C ASN A 296 7.40 3.01 8.72
N TYR A 297 8.53 3.41 8.16
CA TYR A 297 9.25 2.53 7.24
C TYR A 297 10.08 1.45 7.95
N ASP A 298 10.64 1.76 9.10
CA ASP A 298 11.41 0.79 9.88
C ASP A 298 10.57 -0.34 10.46
N ASP A 299 9.24 -0.16 10.54
CA ASP A 299 8.31 -1.12 11.11
C ASP A 299 7.34 -1.72 10.06
N LEU A 300 7.45 -1.31 8.78
CA LEU A 300 6.52 -1.72 7.70
C LEU A 300 7.12 -2.73 6.71
N TYR A 301 8.42 -2.97 6.80
CA TYR A 301 9.14 -3.95 5.98
C TYR A 301 9.90 -4.91 6.83
#